data_94c062f3becc0f3d7b54fd8432a12035
#
_entry.id   94c062f3becc0f3d7b54fd8432a12035
#
_cell.length_a   1.000
_cell.length_b   1.000
_cell.length_c   1.000
_cell.angle_alpha   90.00
_cell.angle_beta   90.00
_cell.angle_gamma   90.00
#
_symmetry.space_group_name_H-M   'P 1'
#
loop_
_entity.id
_entity.type
_entity.pdbx_description
1 polymer ?
#
loop_
_entity_poly.entity_id
_entity_poly.type
_entity_poly.pdbx_seq_one_letter_code
_entity_poly.pdbx_strand_id
1 'polypeptide(L)'
;TLVHSDMAEADRAPGGPFGLALIPLNGLVHAATPAAQRAVLESARRALDPRGQLVIDVFNPTPDALRAFDQSAVHEGRWRLPNGTVVDKFGARTLHAATQTIATDLWYDLTDAGGALHRIATSYTMRYLHMAELALMLELAGFVEWEVYGGYDLEPYEDNSERLLVTAEVTRSR
;
A
#
# COMPACT_ATOMS: atom_id res chain seq x y z
N THR A 1 -6.49 -14.66 -15.02
CA THR A 1 -5.08 -15.11 -15.07
C THR A 1 -4.33 -14.44 -13.94
N LEU A 2 -3.55 -15.20 -13.15
CA LEU A 2 -2.62 -14.64 -12.17
C LEU A 2 -1.22 -14.57 -12.82
N VAL A 3 -0.55 -13.42 -12.64
CA VAL A 3 0.81 -13.19 -13.13
C VAL A 3 1.66 -12.79 -11.92
N HIS A 4 2.78 -13.47 -11.70
CA HIS A 4 3.77 -13.08 -10.70
C HIS A 4 4.78 -12.13 -11.35
N SER A 5 4.70 -10.85 -10.99
CA SER A 5 5.56 -9.77 -11.51
C SER A 5 5.67 -8.63 -10.51
N ASP A 6 6.63 -7.75 -10.69
CA ASP A 6 6.70 -6.49 -9.96
C ASP A 6 5.60 -5.53 -10.46
N MET A 7 5.06 -4.70 -9.56
CA MET A 7 4.06 -3.68 -9.92
C MET A 7 4.58 -2.68 -10.96
N ALA A 8 5.88 -2.39 -10.95
CA ALA A 8 6.52 -1.54 -11.94
C ALA A 8 6.59 -2.17 -13.36
N GLU A 9 6.14 -3.41 -13.52
CA GLU A 9 6.04 -4.14 -14.79
C GLU A 9 4.59 -4.50 -15.17
N ALA A 10 3.59 -3.87 -14.55
CA ALA A 10 2.17 -4.14 -14.80
C ALA A 10 1.77 -3.96 -16.28
N ASP A 11 2.45 -3.08 -17.01
CA ASP A 11 2.26 -2.85 -18.44
C ASP A 11 2.65 -4.05 -19.34
N ARG A 12 3.35 -5.03 -18.78
CA ARG A 12 3.70 -6.29 -19.45
C ARG A 12 2.69 -7.41 -19.22
N ALA A 13 1.66 -7.16 -18.39
CA ALA A 13 0.64 -8.16 -18.09
C ALA A 13 -0.14 -8.53 -19.37
N PRO A 14 -0.37 -9.83 -19.61
CA PRO A 14 -1.12 -10.28 -20.79
C PRO A 14 -2.59 -9.86 -20.72
N GLY A 15 -3.19 -9.54 -21.86
CA GLY A 15 -4.60 -9.21 -21.99
C GLY A 15 -4.95 -7.71 -21.94
N GLY A 16 -3.93 -6.85 -21.81
CA GLY A 16 -4.11 -5.40 -21.92
C GLY A 16 -4.33 -4.92 -23.37
N PRO A 17 -4.60 -3.61 -23.57
CA PRO A 17 -4.73 -2.61 -22.49
C PRO A 17 -5.98 -2.83 -21.63
N PHE A 18 -5.95 -2.35 -20.38
CA PHE A 18 -6.99 -2.57 -19.38
C PHE A 18 -7.86 -1.33 -19.19
N GLY A 19 -9.15 -1.52 -18.92
CA GLY A 19 -10.07 -0.44 -18.55
C GLY A 19 -9.91 0.03 -17.10
N LEU A 20 -9.33 -0.81 -16.23
CA LEU A 20 -9.16 -0.51 -14.81
C LEU A 20 -7.87 -1.14 -14.28
N ALA A 21 -7.12 -0.36 -13.52
CA ALA A 21 -6.01 -0.83 -12.69
C ALA A 21 -6.30 -0.49 -11.22
N LEU A 22 -6.02 -1.43 -10.32
CA LEU A 22 -6.21 -1.23 -8.87
C LEU A 22 -4.88 -1.44 -8.15
N ILE A 23 -4.53 -0.51 -7.27
CA ILE A 23 -3.44 -0.63 -6.29
C ILE A 23 -4.05 -0.53 -4.89
N PRO A 24 -4.66 -1.62 -4.38
CA PRO A 24 -5.40 -1.61 -3.13
C PRO A 24 -4.49 -1.85 -1.92
N LEU A 25 -5.07 -1.68 -0.71
CA LEU A 25 -4.53 -2.15 0.57
C LEU A 25 -3.08 -1.69 0.83
N ASN A 26 -2.82 -0.41 0.62
CA ASN A 26 -1.49 0.18 0.80
C ASN A 26 -0.43 -0.35 -0.19
N GLY A 27 -0.81 -0.97 -1.31
CA GLY A 27 0.11 -1.57 -2.27
C GLY A 27 1.23 -0.62 -2.71
N LEU A 28 0.89 0.63 -3.05
CA LEU A 28 1.86 1.62 -3.54
C LEU A 28 2.96 1.97 -2.51
N VAL A 29 2.65 1.96 -1.21
CA VAL A 29 3.65 2.33 -0.18
C VAL A 29 4.73 1.28 0.03
N HIS A 30 4.52 0.04 -0.46
CA HIS A 30 5.56 -1.00 -0.49
C HIS A 30 6.65 -0.75 -1.53
N ALA A 31 6.42 0.13 -2.51
CA ALA A 31 7.48 0.71 -3.33
C ALA A 31 8.25 1.74 -2.47
N ALA A 32 9.34 1.32 -1.84
CA ALA A 32 9.99 2.00 -0.72
C ALA A 32 10.80 3.27 -1.10
N THR A 33 10.75 3.71 -2.35
CA THR A 33 11.42 4.95 -2.82
C THR A 33 10.51 5.76 -3.74
N PRO A 34 10.71 7.11 -3.83
CA PRO A 34 9.96 7.95 -4.77
C PRO A 34 10.07 7.46 -6.22
N ALA A 35 11.26 7.03 -6.62
CA ALA A 35 11.50 6.52 -7.99
C ALA A 35 10.73 5.21 -8.24
N ALA A 36 10.68 4.30 -7.27
CA ALA A 36 9.94 3.05 -7.39
C ALA A 36 8.42 3.30 -7.44
N GLN A 37 7.90 4.20 -6.59
CA GLN A 37 6.49 4.58 -6.62
C GLN A 37 6.09 5.20 -7.96
N ARG A 38 6.92 6.11 -8.48
CA ARG A 38 6.71 6.67 -9.81
C ARG A 38 6.73 5.61 -10.90
N ALA A 39 7.67 4.68 -10.88
CA ALA A 39 7.75 3.59 -11.84
C ALA A 39 6.48 2.71 -11.85
N VAL A 40 5.90 2.44 -10.66
CA VAL A 40 4.61 1.74 -10.53
C VAL A 40 3.47 2.53 -11.20
N LEU A 41 3.37 3.84 -10.95
CA LEU A 41 2.34 4.69 -11.55
C LEU A 41 2.50 4.81 -13.06
N GLU A 42 3.73 4.98 -13.57
CA GLU A 42 4.03 5.01 -15.00
C GLU A 42 3.67 3.68 -15.68
N SER A 43 3.96 2.54 -15.03
CA SER A 43 3.61 1.22 -15.55
C SER A 43 2.10 1.02 -15.56
N ALA A 44 1.39 1.38 -14.48
CA ALA A 44 -0.07 1.35 -14.43
C ALA A 44 -0.67 2.21 -15.55
N ARG A 45 -0.13 3.42 -15.77
CA ARG A 45 -0.56 4.32 -16.85
C ARG A 45 -0.40 3.70 -18.24
N ARG A 46 0.71 2.99 -18.49
CA ARG A 46 0.94 2.31 -19.79
C ARG A 46 0.08 1.07 -19.96
N ALA A 47 -0.31 0.41 -18.87
CA ALA A 47 -1.18 -0.76 -18.90
C ALA A 47 -2.65 -0.42 -19.22
N LEU A 48 -3.05 0.84 -18.98
CA LEU A 48 -4.43 1.31 -19.18
C LEU A 48 -4.69 1.75 -20.62
N ASP A 49 -5.92 1.49 -21.08
CA ASP A 49 -6.43 2.06 -22.32
C ASP A 49 -6.64 3.58 -22.19
N PRO A 50 -6.91 4.31 -23.32
CA PRO A 50 -7.11 5.77 -23.26
C PRO A 50 -8.28 6.25 -22.39
N ARG A 51 -9.23 5.37 -22.04
CA ARG A 51 -10.36 5.65 -21.13
C ARG A 51 -10.24 4.88 -19.82
N GLY A 52 -9.09 4.27 -19.60
CA GLY A 52 -8.83 3.47 -18.40
C GLY A 52 -8.65 4.34 -17.17
N GLN A 53 -8.98 3.76 -16.04
CA GLN A 53 -8.92 4.40 -14.74
C GLN A 53 -7.96 3.64 -13.81
N LEU A 54 -7.18 4.38 -13.04
CA LEU A 54 -6.37 3.86 -11.94
C LEU A 54 -7.09 4.18 -10.62
N VAL A 55 -7.17 3.18 -9.73
CA VAL A 55 -7.61 3.39 -8.35
C VAL A 55 -6.47 3.02 -7.40
N ILE A 56 -6.13 3.95 -6.51
CA ILE A 56 -5.10 3.79 -5.49
C ILE A 56 -5.75 3.89 -4.12
N ASP A 57 -5.46 2.95 -3.23
CA ASP A 57 -5.91 2.95 -1.86
C ASP A 57 -4.72 2.84 -0.91
N VAL A 58 -4.42 3.94 -0.21
CA VAL A 58 -3.38 4.00 0.82
C VAL A 58 -3.93 4.68 2.09
N PHE A 59 -3.29 4.44 3.22
CA PHE A 59 -3.63 5.16 4.44
C PHE A 59 -3.28 6.64 4.31
N ASN A 60 -4.07 7.50 4.96
CA ASN A 60 -3.73 8.92 5.06
C ASN A 60 -2.66 9.10 6.14
N PRO A 61 -1.46 9.64 5.83
CA PRO A 61 -0.38 9.82 6.78
C PRO A 61 -0.61 11.03 7.72
N THR A 62 -1.74 11.02 8.45
CA THR A 62 -2.01 12.01 9.47
C THR A 62 -0.96 11.92 10.59
N PRO A 63 -0.72 13.00 11.36
CA PRO A 63 0.20 12.94 12.49
C PRO A 63 -0.13 11.83 13.49
N ASP A 64 -1.43 11.54 13.70
CA ASP A 64 -1.89 10.49 14.61
C ASP A 64 -1.63 9.10 14.04
N ALA A 65 -1.91 8.87 12.75
CA ALA A 65 -1.61 7.62 12.08
C ALA A 65 -0.10 7.33 12.09
N LEU A 66 0.73 8.34 11.81
CA LEU A 66 2.19 8.19 11.82
C LEU A 66 2.72 7.90 13.23
N ARG A 67 2.19 8.56 14.28
CA ARG A 67 2.54 8.25 15.67
C ARG A 67 2.13 6.83 16.06
N ALA A 68 0.99 6.35 15.58
CA ALA A 68 0.54 4.99 15.82
C ALA A 68 1.45 3.92 15.18
N PHE A 69 2.17 4.28 14.11
CA PHE A 69 3.17 3.39 13.49
C PHE A 69 4.51 3.38 14.22
N ASP A 70 4.88 4.45 14.95
CA ASP A 70 6.19 4.51 15.64
C ASP A 70 6.12 3.82 16.99
N GLN A 71 6.14 2.49 16.98
CA GLN A 71 5.97 1.65 18.17
C GLN A 71 7.05 0.60 18.29
N SER A 72 7.58 0.44 19.52
CA SER A 72 8.32 -0.75 19.93
C SER A 72 7.43 -2.00 19.86
N ALA A 73 7.99 -3.18 20.10
CA ALA A 73 7.31 -4.45 19.95
C ALA A 73 5.90 -4.50 20.54
N VAL A 74 4.91 -4.72 19.69
CA VAL A 74 3.47 -4.81 20.03
C VAL A 74 2.97 -6.19 19.67
N HIS A 75 2.19 -6.81 20.55
CA HIS A 75 1.45 -8.02 20.26
C HIS A 75 0.22 -7.65 19.43
N GLU A 76 0.18 -8.06 18.15
CA GLU A 76 -0.85 -7.68 17.18
C GLU A 76 -2.01 -8.67 17.09
N GLY A 77 -1.83 -9.89 17.59
CA GLY A 77 -2.90 -10.89 17.56
C GLY A 77 -2.46 -12.29 17.93
N ARG A 78 -3.45 -13.12 18.25
CA ARG A 78 -3.28 -14.54 18.60
C ARG A 78 -4.35 -15.37 17.90
N TRP A 79 -3.93 -16.49 17.30
CA TRP A 79 -4.80 -17.46 16.65
C TRP A 79 -4.44 -18.87 17.10
N ARG A 80 -5.41 -19.77 16.98
CA ARG A 80 -5.19 -21.21 17.14
C ARG A 80 -5.48 -21.91 15.81
N LEU A 81 -4.50 -22.65 15.32
CA LEU A 81 -4.64 -23.46 14.11
C LEU A 81 -5.40 -24.77 14.39
N PRO A 82 -5.99 -25.44 13.36
CA PRO A 82 -6.70 -26.70 13.54
C PRO A 82 -5.87 -27.83 14.16
N ASN A 83 -4.54 -27.82 13.98
CA ASN A 83 -3.61 -28.79 14.57
C ASN A 83 -3.26 -28.47 16.03
N GLY A 84 -3.89 -27.46 16.65
CA GLY A 84 -3.66 -27.06 18.03
C GLY A 84 -2.51 -26.07 18.24
N THR A 85 -1.72 -25.74 17.21
CA THR A 85 -0.64 -24.73 17.28
C THR A 85 -1.24 -23.37 17.59
N VAL A 86 -0.66 -22.65 18.56
CA VAL A 86 -0.97 -21.24 18.85
C VAL A 86 0.01 -20.37 18.11
N VAL A 87 -0.51 -19.36 17.41
CA VAL A 87 0.29 -18.36 16.67
C VAL A 87 0.09 -17.00 17.32
N ASP A 88 1.16 -16.40 17.77
CA ASP A 88 1.21 -15.02 18.23
C ASP A 88 1.93 -14.16 17.20
N LYS A 89 1.30 -13.07 16.76
CA LYS A 89 1.90 -12.09 15.85
C LYS A 89 2.37 -10.87 16.62
N PHE A 90 3.60 -10.45 16.34
CA PHE A 90 4.20 -9.23 16.87
C PHE A 90 4.70 -8.34 15.75
N GLY A 91 4.70 -7.03 15.98
CA GLY A 91 5.27 -6.04 15.09
C GLY A 91 6.05 -4.99 15.87
N ALA A 92 7.18 -4.55 15.32
CA ALA A 92 7.91 -3.37 15.76
C ALA A 92 8.09 -2.45 14.56
N ARG A 93 7.90 -1.14 14.75
CA ARG A 93 7.98 -0.17 13.67
C ARG A 93 8.77 1.05 14.10
N THR A 94 9.55 1.57 13.16
CA THR A 94 10.30 2.81 13.33
C THR A 94 9.97 3.79 12.23
N LEU A 95 9.51 4.98 12.61
CA LEU A 95 9.21 6.07 11.69
C LEU A 95 10.46 6.89 11.38
N HIS A 96 10.75 7.07 10.10
CA HIS A 96 11.79 7.94 9.58
C HIS A 96 11.16 9.08 8.79
N ALA A 97 10.79 10.18 9.47
CA ALA A 97 10.05 11.29 8.87
C ALA A 97 10.80 11.98 7.72
N ALA A 98 12.13 12.10 7.83
CA ALA A 98 12.94 12.75 6.79
C ALA A 98 12.91 12.03 5.43
N THR A 99 12.73 10.72 5.43
CA THR A 99 12.64 9.87 4.23
C THR A 99 11.22 9.40 3.94
N GLN A 100 10.26 9.78 4.78
CA GLN A 100 8.87 9.32 4.74
C GLN A 100 8.76 7.79 4.78
N THR A 101 9.63 7.11 5.53
CA THR A 101 9.64 5.65 5.59
C THR A 101 9.26 5.11 6.96
N ILE A 102 8.66 3.93 6.95
CA ILE A 102 8.32 3.14 8.13
C ILE A 102 9.01 1.79 7.98
N ALA A 103 10.09 1.58 8.73
CA ALA A 103 10.73 0.29 8.84
C ALA A 103 9.88 -0.60 9.75
N THR A 104 9.58 -1.82 9.31
CA THR A 104 8.73 -2.76 10.03
C THR A 104 9.41 -4.10 10.17
N ASP A 105 9.53 -4.56 11.41
CA ASP A 105 9.89 -5.92 11.76
C ASP A 105 8.65 -6.66 12.23
N LEU A 106 8.34 -7.79 11.60
CA LEU A 106 7.25 -8.67 12.00
C LEU A 106 7.79 -10.03 12.38
N TRP A 107 7.19 -10.64 13.41
CA TRP A 107 7.44 -12.04 13.69
C TRP A 107 6.20 -12.76 14.19
N TYR A 108 6.19 -14.05 13.94
CA TYR A 108 5.15 -14.97 14.36
C TYR A 108 5.78 -16.02 15.26
N ASP A 109 5.31 -16.12 16.48
CA ASP A 109 5.68 -17.16 17.43
C ASP A 109 4.66 -18.29 17.36
N LEU A 110 5.09 -19.45 16.88
CA LEU A 110 4.27 -20.65 16.75
C LEU A 110 4.58 -21.57 17.91
N THR A 111 3.62 -21.79 18.81
CA THR A 111 3.75 -22.72 19.93
C THR A 111 2.95 -23.96 19.62
N ASP A 112 3.62 -25.11 19.53
CA ASP A 112 2.97 -26.40 19.30
C ASP A 112 2.24 -26.93 20.56
N ALA A 113 1.53 -28.07 20.42
CA ALA A 113 0.80 -28.70 21.52
C ALA A 113 1.74 -29.22 22.65
N GLY A 114 3.02 -29.44 22.37
CA GLY A 114 4.04 -29.84 23.32
C GLY A 114 4.71 -28.67 24.03
N GLY A 115 4.38 -27.41 23.65
CA GLY A 115 4.96 -26.18 24.20
C GLY A 115 6.25 -25.75 23.51
N ALA A 116 6.71 -26.38 22.45
CA ALA A 116 7.87 -25.93 21.70
C ALA A 116 7.53 -24.70 20.87
N LEU A 117 8.41 -23.70 20.92
CA LEU A 117 8.26 -22.43 20.21
C LEU A 117 9.13 -22.38 18.95
N HIS A 118 8.52 -22.02 17.83
CA HIS A 118 9.21 -21.71 16.58
C HIS A 118 8.87 -20.29 16.12
N ARG A 119 9.89 -19.47 15.82
CA ARG A 119 9.71 -18.09 15.34
C ARG A 119 9.95 -17.98 13.83
N ILE A 120 9.02 -17.33 13.14
CA ILE A 120 9.20 -16.89 11.76
C ILE A 120 9.26 -15.37 11.79
N ALA A 121 10.34 -14.78 11.29
CA ALA A 121 10.53 -13.33 11.24
C ALA A 121 10.68 -12.84 9.80
N THR A 122 10.19 -11.64 9.55
CA THR A 122 10.34 -10.91 8.28
C THR A 122 10.44 -9.42 8.57
N SER A 123 11.05 -8.68 7.66
CA SER A 123 11.10 -7.22 7.72
C SER A 123 10.83 -6.62 6.35
N TYR A 124 10.26 -5.41 6.34
CA TYR A 124 10.04 -4.62 5.13
C TYR A 124 10.00 -3.13 5.47
N THR A 125 10.14 -2.31 4.43
CA THR A 125 10.02 -0.86 4.55
C THR A 125 8.89 -0.39 3.67
N MET A 126 8.02 0.45 4.22
CA MET A 126 7.01 1.20 3.47
C MET A 126 7.45 2.66 3.33
N ARG A 127 7.08 3.31 2.23
CA ARG A 127 7.19 4.76 2.07
C ARG A 127 5.80 5.38 1.94
N TYR A 128 5.39 6.16 2.93
CA TYR A 128 4.12 6.87 2.87
C TYR A 128 4.19 8.10 1.97
N LEU A 129 3.03 8.52 1.47
CA LEU A 129 2.86 9.66 0.56
C LEU A 129 1.81 10.60 1.13
N HIS A 130 2.06 11.89 1.08
CA HIS A 130 1.02 12.90 1.26
C HIS A 130 0.29 13.16 -0.06
N MET A 131 -0.97 13.64 0.02
CA MET A 131 -1.80 13.90 -1.16
C MET A 131 -1.11 14.79 -2.19
N ALA A 132 -0.47 15.88 -1.75
CA ALA A 132 0.20 16.81 -2.66
C ALA A 132 1.35 16.15 -3.44
N GLU A 133 2.10 15.24 -2.82
CA GLU A 133 3.16 14.47 -3.47
C GLU A 133 2.57 13.45 -4.45
N LEU A 134 1.52 12.74 -4.05
CA LEU A 134 0.84 11.78 -4.93
C LEU A 134 0.27 12.47 -6.16
N ALA A 135 -0.34 13.65 -6.02
CA ALA A 135 -0.83 14.44 -7.14
C ALA A 135 0.27 14.78 -8.16
N LEU A 136 1.43 15.25 -7.68
CA LEU A 136 2.59 15.51 -8.54
C LEU A 136 3.11 14.23 -9.23
N MET A 137 3.12 13.10 -8.53
CA MET A 137 3.53 11.82 -9.11
C MET A 137 2.55 11.34 -10.18
N LEU A 138 1.24 11.54 -10.00
CA LEU A 138 0.21 11.22 -11.00
C LEU A 138 0.39 12.08 -12.26
N GLU A 139 0.60 13.38 -12.09
CA GLU A 139 0.88 14.29 -13.21
C GLU A 139 2.13 13.85 -13.98
N LEU A 140 3.23 13.58 -13.28
CA LEU A 140 4.48 13.11 -13.89
C LEU A 140 4.33 11.74 -14.58
N ALA A 141 3.45 10.86 -14.08
CA ALA A 141 3.15 9.57 -14.71
C ALA A 141 2.22 9.71 -15.93
N GLY A 142 1.64 10.89 -16.17
CA GLY A 142 0.81 11.20 -17.34
C GLY A 142 -0.68 10.97 -17.14
N PHE A 143 -1.16 10.94 -15.90
CA PHE A 143 -2.59 11.07 -15.60
C PHE A 143 -2.99 12.55 -15.71
N VAL A 144 -4.20 12.83 -16.17
CA VAL A 144 -4.63 14.21 -16.52
C VAL A 144 -5.73 14.74 -15.61
N GLU A 145 -6.41 13.84 -14.90
CA GLU A 145 -7.50 14.17 -13.98
C GLU A 145 -7.55 13.13 -12.87
N TRP A 146 -7.84 13.56 -11.64
CA TRP A 146 -8.02 12.65 -10.50
C TRP A 146 -8.98 13.24 -9.48
N GLU A 147 -9.66 12.36 -8.77
CA GLU A 147 -10.49 12.67 -7.63
C GLU A 147 -9.93 12.00 -6.37
N VAL A 148 -10.19 12.59 -5.21
CA VAL A 148 -9.67 12.15 -3.93
C VAL A 148 -10.78 12.01 -2.92
N TYR A 149 -10.81 10.85 -2.25
CA TYR A 149 -11.82 10.51 -1.27
C TYR A 149 -11.18 10.11 0.06
N GLY A 150 -11.91 10.31 1.17
CA GLY A 150 -11.47 10.02 2.53
C GLY A 150 -11.65 8.56 2.94
N GLY A 151 -12.45 7.78 2.19
CA GLY A 151 -12.75 6.40 2.45
C GLY A 151 -13.55 5.73 1.34
N TYR A 152 -14.02 4.51 1.61
CA TYR A 152 -14.69 3.67 0.61
C TYR A 152 -16.13 4.05 0.28
N ASP A 153 -16.76 4.89 1.11
CA ASP A 153 -18.08 5.46 0.85
C ASP A 153 -18.02 6.69 -0.06
N LEU A 154 -16.81 6.98 -0.60
CA LEU A 154 -16.51 8.11 -1.47
C LEU A 154 -16.80 9.47 -0.81
N GLU A 155 -16.69 9.54 0.48
CA GLU A 155 -16.77 10.79 1.24
C GLU A 155 -15.60 11.73 0.88
N PRO A 156 -15.80 13.06 0.97
CA PRO A 156 -14.73 14.01 0.69
C PRO A 156 -13.48 13.75 1.52
N TYR A 157 -12.31 13.93 0.89
CA TYR A 157 -11.03 13.84 1.60
C TYR A 157 -10.84 15.08 2.49
N GLU A 158 -10.59 14.86 3.78
CA GLU A 158 -10.39 15.86 4.80
C GLU A 158 -9.14 15.56 5.64
N ASP A 159 -8.72 16.51 6.48
CA ASP A 159 -7.50 16.40 7.30
C ASP A 159 -7.47 15.16 8.21
N ASN A 160 -8.64 14.71 8.66
CA ASN A 160 -8.81 13.56 9.56
C ASN A 160 -9.28 12.27 8.84
N SER A 161 -9.35 12.26 7.52
CA SER A 161 -9.69 11.07 6.75
C SER A 161 -8.72 9.92 7.07
N GLU A 162 -9.24 8.71 7.23
CA GLU A 162 -8.40 7.53 7.50
C GLU A 162 -7.67 7.04 6.25
N ARG A 163 -8.28 7.25 5.08
CA ARG A 163 -7.78 6.80 3.79
C ARG A 163 -7.46 7.97 2.87
N LEU A 164 -6.56 7.70 1.97
CA LEU A 164 -6.30 8.47 0.77
C LEU A 164 -6.65 7.55 -0.39
N LEU A 165 -7.92 7.60 -0.81
CA LEU A 165 -8.44 6.86 -1.95
C LEU A 165 -8.44 7.79 -3.16
N VAL A 166 -7.73 7.41 -4.22
CA VAL A 166 -7.58 8.23 -5.42
C VAL A 166 -8.06 7.46 -6.63
N THR A 167 -8.90 8.09 -7.43
CA THR A 167 -9.22 7.64 -8.80
C THR A 167 -8.51 8.57 -9.78
N ALA A 168 -7.80 8.03 -10.77
CA ALA A 168 -7.06 8.84 -11.74
C ALA A 168 -7.34 8.37 -13.17
N GLU A 169 -7.49 9.32 -14.10
CA GLU A 169 -7.86 9.08 -15.48
C GLU A 169 -6.72 9.37 -16.45
N VAL A 170 -6.69 8.58 -17.53
CA VAL A 170 -5.70 8.66 -18.61
C VAL A 170 -5.99 9.82 -19.55
N THR A 171 -7.28 10.11 -19.79
CA THR A 171 -7.76 11.24 -20.59
C THR A 171 -8.90 11.94 -19.86
N ARG A 172 -9.06 13.24 -20.09
CA ARG A 172 -10.17 14.01 -19.49
C ARG A 172 -11.51 13.42 -19.89
N SER A 173 -12.38 13.20 -18.92
CA SER A 173 -13.80 12.96 -19.14
C SER A 173 -14.40 14.20 -19.86
N ARG A 174 -15.21 13.95 -20.90
CA ARG A 174 -15.92 15.02 -21.65
C ARG A 174 -17.24 15.34 -20.99
#